data_abe34eea24bc22b783ddb0ec6c7cbbd4
#
_entry.id   abe34eea24bc22b783ddb0ec6c7cbbd4
#
_cell.length_a   1.000
_cell.length_b   1.000
_cell.length_c   1.000
_cell.angle_alpha   90.00
_cell.angle_beta   90.00
_cell.angle_gamma   90.00
#
_symmetry.space_group_name_H-M   'P 1'
#
loop_
_entity.id
_entity.type
_entity.pdbx_description
1 polymer ?
#
loop_
_entity_poly.entity_id
_entity_poly.type
_entity_poly.pdbx_seq_one_letter_code
_entity_poly.pdbx_strand_id
1 'polypeptide(L)'
;MRDAAHVTGTSDAHLLISTPQGDELRLWDTPGFGDSARLLKRLEQSGNPLGWFLTQVWDRYVDRPFFSSQQAVRNVRDEADVVLYLVNASEDPAAAGYVAAEMQILGWIGKPVIVLLNQLGPPRPTATEAAEAQRWATHLARYPWVRDTLAFDAFARCWIQEHALLDRVGAVLPSGQRQAFACLADAWRERNRDTFERSMQVLAKQLAVVAADGATVAAQGAAGT
;
A
#
# COMPACT_ATOMS: atom_id res chain seq x y z
N MET A 1 16.90 17.81 -14.62
CA MET A 1 15.44 17.65 -14.46
C MET A 1 15.24 17.26 -13.01
N ARG A 2 14.72 18.14 -12.15
CA ARG A 2 14.53 17.85 -10.73
C ARG A 2 13.22 17.09 -10.61
N ASP A 3 13.26 15.83 -10.15
CA ASP A 3 12.08 15.10 -9.75
C ASP A 3 11.45 15.86 -8.58
N ALA A 4 10.37 16.56 -8.86
CA ALA A 4 9.51 17.09 -7.81
C ALA A 4 8.77 15.88 -7.23
N ALA A 5 9.12 15.51 -6.01
CA ALA A 5 8.33 14.56 -5.24
C ALA A 5 6.88 15.03 -5.26
N HIS A 6 5.97 14.20 -5.75
CA HIS A 6 4.54 14.46 -5.70
C HIS A 6 4.12 14.52 -4.23
N VAL A 7 4.03 15.71 -3.68
CA VAL A 7 3.48 15.94 -2.36
C VAL A 7 1.97 15.95 -2.51
N THR A 8 1.31 14.84 -2.17
CA THR A 8 -0.15 14.75 -2.09
C THR A 8 -0.63 15.81 -1.11
N GLY A 9 -1.28 16.85 -1.61
CA GLY A 9 -1.73 18.01 -0.80
C GLY A 9 -3.13 17.82 -0.21
N THR A 10 -3.87 16.84 -0.70
CA THR A 10 -5.23 16.45 -0.29
C THR A 10 -5.33 14.94 -0.32
N SER A 11 -6.21 14.38 0.51
CA SER A 11 -6.48 12.94 0.47
C SER A 11 -7.37 12.61 -0.73
N ASP A 12 -6.92 11.72 -1.59
CA ASP A 12 -7.66 11.30 -2.77
C ASP A 12 -8.17 9.86 -2.61
N ALA A 13 -9.47 9.67 -2.86
CA ALA A 13 -10.14 8.37 -2.81
C ALA A 13 -10.15 7.71 -4.19
N HIS A 14 -9.61 6.51 -4.28
CA HIS A 14 -9.62 5.69 -5.49
C HIS A 14 -10.54 4.49 -5.31
N LEU A 15 -11.66 4.46 -6.05
CA LEU A 15 -12.50 3.28 -6.11
C LEU A 15 -11.75 2.18 -6.86
N LEU A 16 -11.41 1.08 -6.18
CA LEU A 16 -10.71 -0.06 -6.76
C LEU A 16 -11.69 -1.04 -7.41
N ILE A 17 -12.76 -1.37 -6.71
CA ILE A 17 -13.81 -2.29 -7.17
C ILE A 17 -15.10 -2.06 -6.40
N SER A 18 -16.22 -2.40 -7.02
CA SER A 18 -17.55 -2.43 -6.40
C SER A 18 -18.29 -3.71 -6.76
N THR A 19 -19.21 -4.13 -5.90
CA THR A 19 -20.12 -5.25 -6.17
C THR A 19 -21.48 -4.76 -6.62
N PRO A 20 -22.30 -5.61 -7.27
CA PRO A 20 -23.68 -5.27 -7.60
C PRO A 20 -24.57 -4.99 -6.37
N GLN A 21 -24.16 -5.43 -5.18
CA GLN A 21 -24.84 -5.19 -3.91
C GLN A 21 -24.55 -3.81 -3.33
N GLY A 22 -23.61 -3.07 -3.93
CA GLY A 22 -23.25 -1.72 -3.53
C GLY A 22 -22.06 -1.65 -2.55
N ASP A 23 -21.42 -2.79 -2.25
CA ASP A 23 -20.17 -2.76 -1.49
C ASP A 23 -19.04 -2.18 -2.34
N GLU A 24 -18.16 -1.42 -1.73
CA GLU A 24 -17.05 -0.75 -2.40
C GLU A 24 -15.73 -0.96 -1.65
N LEU A 25 -14.65 -1.21 -2.40
CA LEU A 25 -13.29 -1.15 -1.91
C LEU A 25 -12.64 0.14 -2.41
N ARG A 26 -12.32 1.02 -1.49
CA ARG A 26 -11.65 2.29 -1.77
C ARG A 26 -10.27 2.32 -1.16
N LEU A 27 -9.30 2.80 -1.93
CA LEU A 27 -7.96 3.14 -1.45
C LEU A 27 -7.85 4.65 -1.32
N TRP A 28 -7.47 5.11 -0.13
CA TRP A 28 -7.21 6.51 0.13
C TRP A 28 -5.70 6.77 0.08
N ASP A 29 -5.27 7.59 -0.86
CA ASP A 29 -3.92 8.17 -0.81
C ASP A 29 -3.96 9.39 0.11
N THR A 30 -3.23 9.29 1.22
CA THR A 30 -3.22 10.33 2.25
C THR A 30 -1.86 11.01 2.29
N PRO A 31 -1.80 12.33 2.52
CA PRO A 31 -0.52 12.97 2.79
C PRO A 31 0.13 12.34 4.02
N GLY A 32 1.45 12.21 3.99
CA GLY A 32 2.21 11.76 5.15
C GLY A 32 2.05 12.70 6.34
N PHE A 33 2.43 12.26 7.53
CA PHE A 33 2.35 13.08 8.76
C PHE A 33 3.33 14.29 8.77
N GLY A 34 4.09 14.51 7.70
CA GLY A 34 5.04 15.61 7.61
C GLY A 34 6.11 15.54 8.71
N ASP A 35 6.17 16.54 9.58
CA ASP A 35 7.04 16.52 10.77
C ASP A 35 6.34 15.77 11.92
N SER A 36 6.38 14.43 11.86
CA SER A 36 5.70 13.55 12.83
C SER A 36 6.25 13.72 14.26
N ALA A 37 7.52 14.01 14.41
CA ALA A 37 8.13 14.23 15.73
C ALA A 37 7.62 15.53 16.39
N ARG A 38 7.51 16.60 15.62
CA ARG A 38 6.94 17.88 16.09
C ARG A 38 5.45 17.74 16.37
N LEU A 39 4.74 17.01 15.52
CA LEU A 39 3.32 16.70 15.69
C LEU A 39 3.10 15.93 16.99
N LEU A 40 3.85 14.84 17.19
CA LEU A 40 3.77 14.01 18.40
C LEU A 40 3.98 14.85 19.66
N LYS A 41 5.08 15.60 19.72
CA LYS A 41 5.40 16.46 20.88
C LYS A 41 4.27 17.44 21.22
N ARG A 42 3.55 17.91 20.20
CA ARG A 42 2.43 18.83 20.39
C ARG A 42 1.17 18.11 20.87
N LEU A 43 0.93 16.92 20.37
CA LEU A 43 -0.20 16.08 20.77
C LEU A 43 -0.08 15.60 22.22
N GLU A 44 1.12 15.25 22.67
CA GLU A 44 1.38 14.77 24.04
C GLU A 44 1.07 15.83 25.13
N GLN A 45 1.00 17.11 24.74
CA GLN A 45 0.66 18.20 25.66
C GLN A 45 -0.85 18.27 26.01
N SER A 46 -1.68 17.47 25.35
CA SER A 46 -3.12 17.49 25.54
C SER A 46 -3.61 16.19 26.18
N GLY A 47 -4.54 16.30 27.12
CA GLY A 47 -5.22 15.13 27.73
C GLY A 47 -6.11 14.38 26.73
N ASN A 48 -6.51 14.99 25.63
CA ASN A 48 -7.19 14.37 24.48
C ASN A 48 -6.46 14.77 23.20
N PRO A 49 -5.37 14.08 22.83
CA PRO A 49 -4.51 14.48 21.75
C PRO A 49 -5.24 14.67 20.40
N LEU A 50 -6.03 13.68 20.00
CA LEU A 50 -6.74 13.72 18.73
C LEU A 50 -7.87 14.75 18.73
N GLY A 51 -8.68 14.80 19.79
CA GLY A 51 -9.77 15.75 19.91
C GLY A 51 -9.27 17.17 19.83
N TRP A 52 -8.22 17.49 20.57
CA TRP A 52 -7.58 18.80 20.49
C TRP A 52 -7.05 19.12 19.08
N PHE A 53 -6.27 18.20 18.49
CA PHE A 53 -5.65 18.42 17.18
C PHE A 53 -6.68 18.64 16.07
N LEU A 54 -7.77 17.88 16.09
CA LEU A 54 -8.81 17.95 15.06
C LEU A 54 -9.71 19.18 15.19
N THR A 55 -9.77 19.81 16.36
CA THR A 55 -10.49 21.08 16.58
C THR A 55 -9.67 22.33 16.22
N GLN A 56 -8.34 22.19 16.09
CA GLN A 56 -7.50 23.31 15.68
C GLN A 56 -7.72 23.67 14.21
N VAL A 57 -7.65 24.95 13.91
CA VAL A 57 -7.66 25.47 12.54
C VAL A 57 -6.22 25.73 12.12
N TRP A 58 -5.74 24.90 11.20
CA TRP A 58 -4.41 25.06 10.62
C TRP A 58 -4.54 25.70 9.25
N ASP A 59 -3.78 26.77 9.03
CA ASP A 59 -3.75 27.44 7.73
C ASP A 59 -2.82 26.64 6.78
N ARG A 60 -3.36 26.23 5.64
CA ARG A 60 -2.62 25.45 4.62
C ARG A 60 -1.45 26.21 4.01
N TYR A 61 -1.44 27.53 4.14
CA TYR A 61 -0.37 28.39 3.60
C TYR A 61 0.68 28.74 4.64
N VAL A 62 0.29 28.82 5.91
CA VAL A 62 1.18 29.22 7.01
C VAL A 62 1.83 28.02 7.71
N ASP A 63 1.07 26.94 7.96
CA ASP A 63 1.56 25.74 8.62
C ASP A 63 1.14 24.47 7.87
N ARG A 64 1.59 24.36 6.63
CA ARG A 64 1.28 23.26 5.70
C ARG A 64 1.54 21.86 6.28
N PRO A 65 2.65 21.58 7.03
CA PRO A 65 2.86 20.28 7.62
C PRO A 65 1.75 19.87 8.59
N PHE A 66 1.32 20.77 9.47
CA PHE A 66 0.21 20.48 10.40
C PHE A 66 -1.13 20.35 9.71
N PHE A 67 -1.38 21.16 8.70
CA PHE A 67 -2.59 21.05 7.88
C PHE A 67 -2.65 19.68 7.20
N SER A 68 -1.58 19.26 6.52
CA SER A 68 -1.51 17.95 5.86
C SER A 68 -1.66 16.79 6.85
N SER A 69 -1.00 16.87 8.00
CA SER A 69 -1.12 15.89 9.08
C SER A 69 -2.55 15.80 9.61
N GLN A 70 -3.24 16.93 9.77
CA GLN A 70 -4.63 16.96 10.22
C GLN A 70 -5.58 16.29 9.21
N GLN A 71 -5.34 16.52 7.91
CA GLN A 71 -6.12 15.86 6.86
C GLN A 71 -5.89 14.34 6.87
N ALA A 72 -4.64 13.90 6.97
CA ALA A 72 -4.32 12.48 7.09
C ALA A 72 -4.99 11.82 8.30
N VAL A 73 -4.89 12.43 9.48
CA VAL A 73 -5.50 11.92 10.72
C VAL A 73 -7.03 11.83 10.59
N ARG A 74 -7.68 12.85 10.01
CA ARG A 74 -9.14 12.84 9.79
C ARG A 74 -9.53 11.69 8.87
N ASN A 75 -8.89 11.56 7.72
CA ASN A 75 -9.19 10.49 6.76
C ASN A 75 -9.03 9.12 7.37
N VAL A 76 -7.89 8.86 8.03
CA VAL A 76 -7.67 7.56 8.66
C VAL A 76 -8.71 7.27 9.72
N ARG A 77 -9.06 8.25 10.55
CA ARG A 77 -10.03 8.06 11.63
C ARG A 77 -11.45 7.83 11.10
N ASP A 78 -11.89 8.64 10.15
CA ASP A 78 -13.29 8.74 9.75
C ASP A 78 -13.63 7.79 8.59
N GLU A 79 -12.69 7.55 7.66
CA GLU A 79 -12.95 6.83 6.42
C GLU A 79 -12.29 5.45 6.35
N ALA A 80 -11.14 5.24 7.02
CA ALA A 80 -10.42 3.99 6.88
C ALA A 80 -10.95 2.90 7.82
N ASP A 81 -11.06 1.68 7.30
CA ASP A 81 -11.26 0.46 8.10
C ASP A 81 -9.92 -0.17 8.49
N VAL A 82 -8.92 -0.09 7.63
CA VAL A 82 -7.56 -0.60 7.81
C VAL A 82 -6.56 0.42 7.30
N VAL A 83 -5.45 0.59 7.99
CA VAL A 83 -4.34 1.45 7.57
C VAL A 83 -3.26 0.60 6.92
N LEU A 84 -2.86 0.96 5.71
CA LEU A 84 -1.67 0.43 5.04
C LEU A 84 -0.52 1.42 5.28
N TYR A 85 0.44 1.02 6.10
CA TYR A 85 1.56 1.88 6.49
C TYR A 85 2.83 1.43 5.77
N LEU A 86 3.38 2.28 4.90
CA LEU A 86 4.57 1.96 4.13
C LEU A 86 5.83 2.38 4.88
N VAL A 87 6.80 1.47 4.93
CA VAL A 87 8.15 1.75 5.44
C VAL A 87 9.20 1.42 4.38
N ASN A 88 10.31 2.14 4.42
CA ASN A 88 11.49 1.79 3.63
C ASN A 88 12.22 0.61 4.29
N ALA A 89 12.11 -0.57 3.71
CA ALA A 89 12.69 -1.78 4.27
C ALA A 89 14.23 -1.79 4.32
N SER A 90 14.86 -0.94 3.50
CA SER A 90 16.33 -0.80 3.49
C SER A 90 16.88 -0.06 4.73
N GLU A 91 16.02 0.64 5.48
CA GLU A 91 16.39 1.33 6.70
C GLU A 91 16.48 0.36 7.89
N ASP A 92 17.34 0.70 8.86
CA ASP A 92 17.29 0.01 10.14
C ASP A 92 16.04 0.46 10.92
N PRO A 93 15.15 -0.46 11.33
CA PRO A 93 13.98 -0.12 12.12
C PRO A 93 14.28 0.73 13.38
N ALA A 94 15.44 0.51 14.00
CA ALA A 94 15.84 1.26 15.18
C ALA A 94 16.31 2.69 14.87
N ALA A 95 16.79 2.93 13.65
CA ALA A 95 17.24 4.25 13.18
C ALA A 95 16.11 5.06 12.52
N ALA A 96 15.01 4.43 12.15
CA ALA A 96 13.84 5.05 11.55
C ALA A 96 13.01 5.82 12.60
N GLY A 97 13.55 6.93 13.10
CA GLY A 97 12.98 7.68 14.24
C GLY A 97 11.56 8.20 14.03
N TYR A 98 11.15 8.41 12.77
CA TYR A 98 9.78 8.83 12.44
C TYR A 98 8.74 7.74 12.74
N VAL A 99 9.10 6.45 12.62
CA VAL A 99 8.20 5.31 12.81
C VAL A 99 7.59 5.31 14.21
N ALA A 100 8.39 5.58 15.24
CA ALA A 100 7.90 5.58 16.60
C ALA A 100 6.83 6.68 16.82
N ALA A 101 7.06 7.89 16.30
CA ALA A 101 6.13 9.00 16.40
C ALA A 101 4.81 8.71 15.64
N GLU A 102 4.92 8.20 14.43
CA GLU A 102 3.76 7.90 13.60
C GLU A 102 2.95 6.72 14.14
N MET A 103 3.60 5.67 14.62
CA MET A 103 2.93 4.56 15.29
C MET A 103 2.16 5.02 16.53
N GLN A 104 2.68 5.96 17.31
CA GLN A 104 1.96 6.50 18.46
C GLN A 104 0.71 7.26 18.02
N ILE A 105 0.78 8.05 16.97
CA ILE A 105 -0.37 8.76 16.39
C ILE A 105 -1.42 7.76 15.89
N LEU A 106 -0.99 6.73 15.16
CA LEU A 106 -1.88 5.66 14.68
C LEU A 106 -2.52 4.89 15.83
N GLY A 107 -1.79 4.70 16.94
CA GLY A 107 -2.32 4.09 18.15
C GLY A 107 -3.47 4.89 18.77
N TRP A 108 -3.40 6.20 18.76
CA TRP A 108 -4.51 7.05 19.23
C TRP A 108 -5.73 7.00 18.28
N ILE A 109 -5.50 6.82 16.96
CA ILE A 109 -6.58 6.65 15.98
C ILE A 109 -7.30 5.30 16.21
N GLY A 110 -6.58 4.26 16.61
CA GLY A 110 -7.13 2.98 17.00
C GLY A 110 -7.58 2.07 15.86
N LYS A 111 -7.17 2.34 14.63
CA LYS A 111 -7.45 1.45 13.48
C LYS A 111 -6.39 0.34 13.37
N PRO A 112 -6.74 -0.85 12.87
CA PRO A 112 -5.75 -1.88 12.58
C PRO A 112 -4.78 -1.40 11.50
N VAL A 113 -3.49 -1.67 11.70
CA VAL A 113 -2.41 -1.29 10.80
C VAL A 113 -1.76 -2.54 10.22
N ILE A 114 -1.59 -2.57 8.92
CA ILE A 114 -0.72 -3.52 8.20
C ILE A 114 0.48 -2.74 7.70
N VAL A 115 1.67 -3.15 8.09
CA VAL A 115 2.90 -2.51 7.63
C VAL A 115 3.38 -3.17 6.34
N LEU A 116 3.61 -2.34 5.33
CA LEU A 116 4.10 -2.75 4.02
C LEU A 116 5.59 -2.40 3.92
N LEU A 117 6.43 -3.43 3.80
CA LEU A 117 7.86 -3.28 3.58
C LEU A 117 8.12 -2.99 2.10
N ASN A 118 8.44 -1.75 1.79
CA ASN A 118 8.72 -1.27 0.44
C ASN A 118 10.23 -1.05 0.25
N GLN A 119 10.68 -0.91 -1.00
CA GLN A 119 12.09 -0.69 -1.34
C GLN A 119 13.02 -1.81 -0.84
N LEU A 120 12.60 -3.05 -1.07
CA LEU A 120 13.36 -4.26 -0.70
C LEU A 120 14.66 -4.42 -1.51
N GLY A 121 14.81 -3.68 -2.62
CA GLY A 121 15.95 -3.79 -3.52
C GLY A 121 15.85 -4.99 -4.47
N PRO A 122 16.96 -5.35 -5.15
CA PRO A 122 16.97 -6.50 -6.05
C PRO A 122 16.72 -7.81 -5.29
N PRO A 123 16.12 -8.81 -5.95
CA PRO A 123 15.87 -10.12 -5.33
C PRO A 123 17.12 -10.72 -4.67
N ARG A 124 16.97 -11.19 -3.45
CA ARG A 124 18.02 -11.79 -2.63
C ARG A 124 17.61 -13.22 -2.21
N PRO A 125 18.52 -14.02 -1.66
CA PRO A 125 18.15 -15.33 -1.11
C PRO A 125 16.98 -15.19 -0.12
N THR A 126 15.99 -16.07 -0.24
CA THR A 126 14.74 -16.05 0.56
C THR A 126 14.99 -15.94 2.07
N ALA A 127 16.05 -16.58 2.56
CA ALA A 127 16.42 -16.49 3.98
C ALA A 127 16.82 -15.09 4.42
N THR A 128 17.49 -14.32 3.54
CA THR A 128 17.89 -12.93 3.80
C THR A 128 16.67 -12.00 3.82
N GLU A 129 15.78 -12.16 2.85
CA GLU A 129 14.54 -11.39 2.78
C GLU A 129 13.62 -11.68 3.97
N ALA A 130 13.50 -12.96 4.35
CA ALA A 130 12.76 -13.36 5.54
C ALA A 130 13.36 -12.78 6.84
N ALA A 131 14.69 -12.75 6.95
CA ALA A 131 15.35 -12.16 8.12
C ALA A 131 15.11 -10.65 8.25
N GLU A 132 15.07 -9.92 7.13
CA GLU A 132 14.74 -8.49 7.15
C GLU A 132 13.27 -8.23 7.52
N ALA A 133 12.35 -8.98 6.92
CA ALA A 133 10.95 -8.90 7.28
C ALA A 133 10.74 -9.21 8.77
N GLN A 134 11.43 -10.23 9.29
CA GLN A 134 11.39 -10.59 10.71
C GLN A 134 11.96 -9.49 11.61
N ARG A 135 13.01 -8.79 11.20
CA ARG A 135 13.58 -7.65 11.95
C ARG A 135 12.57 -6.52 12.12
N TRP A 136 11.89 -6.16 11.05
CA TRP A 136 10.82 -5.18 11.08
C TRP A 136 9.63 -5.65 11.94
N ALA A 137 9.16 -6.88 11.74
CA ALA A 137 8.05 -7.45 12.51
C ALA A 137 8.36 -7.46 14.02
N THR A 138 9.58 -7.85 14.40
CA THR A 138 10.03 -7.84 15.79
C THR A 138 10.06 -6.43 16.36
N HIS A 139 10.55 -5.44 15.61
CA HIS A 139 10.58 -4.04 16.04
C HIS A 139 9.18 -3.48 16.25
N LEU A 140 8.24 -3.84 15.38
CA LEU A 140 6.86 -3.34 15.39
C LEU A 140 5.94 -4.09 16.37
N ALA A 141 6.33 -5.25 16.87
CA ALA A 141 5.54 -6.07 17.80
C ALA A 141 5.16 -5.35 19.12
N ARG A 142 5.86 -4.27 19.45
CA ARG A 142 5.54 -3.41 20.61
C ARG A 142 4.25 -2.60 20.43
N TYR A 143 3.73 -2.48 19.20
CA TYR A 143 2.54 -1.70 18.87
C TYR A 143 1.35 -2.65 18.62
N PRO A 144 0.41 -2.80 19.58
CA PRO A 144 -0.67 -3.80 19.49
C PRO A 144 -1.67 -3.53 18.37
N TRP A 145 -1.73 -2.34 17.81
CA TRP A 145 -2.55 -2.01 16.65
C TRP A 145 -1.91 -2.42 15.32
N VAL A 146 -0.61 -2.69 15.28
CA VAL A 146 0.04 -3.34 14.14
C VAL A 146 -0.34 -4.81 14.14
N ARG A 147 -1.09 -5.22 13.13
CA ARG A 147 -1.66 -6.57 13.03
C ARG A 147 -0.84 -7.49 12.16
N ASP A 148 -0.14 -6.92 11.18
CA ASP A 148 0.71 -7.70 10.27
C ASP A 148 1.82 -6.84 9.67
N THR A 149 2.85 -7.51 9.12
CA THR A 149 3.96 -6.92 8.39
C THR A 149 4.18 -7.74 7.13
N LEU A 150 4.05 -7.13 5.96
CA LEU A 150 4.09 -7.79 4.66
C LEU A 150 5.18 -7.17 3.78
N ALA A 151 6.03 -8.00 3.19
CA ALA A 151 6.91 -7.58 2.11
C ALA A 151 6.06 -7.24 0.87
N PHE A 152 6.03 -5.96 0.49
CA PHE A 152 5.21 -5.46 -0.60
C PHE A 152 5.92 -4.33 -1.33
N ASP A 153 6.77 -4.71 -2.29
CA ASP A 153 7.59 -3.77 -3.03
C ASP A 153 6.84 -3.25 -4.28
N ALA A 154 6.72 -1.94 -4.39
CA ALA A 154 6.07 -1.29 -5.52
C ALA A 154 6.80 -1.55 -6.86
N PHE A 155 8.11 -1.82 -6.83
CA PHE A 155 8.92 -2.13 -8.02
C PHE A 155 8.84 -3.59 -8.46
N ALA A 156 8.48 -4.50 -7.54
CA ALA A 156 8.31 -5.93 -7.81
C ALA A 156 6.84 -6.35 -7.78
N ARG A 157 5.94 -5.42 -8.05
CA ARG A 157 4.49 -5.60 -7.95
C ARG A 157 3.99 -6.69 -8.89
N CYS A 158 3.23 -7.63 -8.32
CA CYS A 158 2.48 -8.60 -9.09
C CYS A 158 1.09 -8.85 -8.46
N TRP A 159 0.15 -9.35 -9.25
CA TRP A 159 -1.22 -9.60 -8.81
C TRP A 159 -1.33 -10.64 -7.66
N ILE A 160 -0.36 -11.56 -7.54
CA ILE A 160 -0.29 -12.51 -6.43
C ILE A 160 -0.04 -11.78 -5.10
N GLN A 161 0.84 -10.78 -5.11
CA GLN A 161 1.10 -9.95 -3.91
C GLN A 161 -0.13 -9.13 -3.53
N GLU A 162 -0.88 -8.63 -4.53
CA GLU A 162 -2.14 -7.93 -4.28
C GLU A 162 -3.17 -8.85 -3.60
N HIS A 163 -3.28 -10.11 -4.03
CA HIS A 163 -4.14 -11.10 -3.39
C HIS A 163 -3.71 -11.38 -1.95
N ALA A 164 -2.41 -11.57 -1.72
CA ALA A 164 -1.88 -11.77 -0.36
C ALA A 164 -2.20 -10.57 0.55
N LEU A 165 -2.09 -9.34 0.04
CA LEU A 165 -2.47 -8.13 0.77
C LEU A 165 -3.96 -8.14 1.11
N LEU A 166 -4.84 -8.44 0.15
CA LEU A 166 -6.28 -8.51 0.40
C LEU A 166 -6.64 -9.57 1.43
N ASP A 167 -6.00 -10.74 1.42
CA ASP A 167 -6.19 -11.76 2.44
C ASP A 167 -5.83 -11.25 3.85
N ARG A 168 -4.73 -10.51 3.98
CA ARG A 168 -4.32 -9.91 5.26
C ARG A 168 -5.27 -8.82 5.72
N VAL A 169 -5.75 -7.97 4.80
CA VAL A 169 -6.77 -6.95 5.10
C VAL A 169 -8.04 -7.64 5.60
N GLY A 170 -8.54 -8.66 4.90
CA GLY A 170 -9.74 -9.40 5.32
C GLY A 170 -9.63 -10.03 6.70
N ALA A 171 -8.43 -10.51 7.07
CA ALA A 171 -8.19 -11.12 8.38
C ALA A 171 -8.29 -10.14 9.55
N VAL A 172 -7.96 -8.86 9.33
CA VAL A 172 -7.96 -7.82 10.38
C VAL A 172 -9.27 -7.04 10.47
N LEU A 173 -10.16 -7.17 9.49
CA LEU A 173 -11.47 -6.52 9.49
C LEU A 173 -12.41 -7.06 10.58
N PRO A 174 -13.30 -6.23 11.13
CA PRO A 174 -14.39 -6.67 12.00
C PRO A 174 -15.26 -7.74 11.33
N SER A 175 -15.81 -8.65 12.15
CA SER A 175 -16.61 -9.79 11.64
C SER A 175 -17.77 -9.38 10.73
N GLY A 176 -18.41 -8.24 11.00
CA GLY A 176 -19.55 -7.73 10.21
C GLY A 176 -19.17 -7.27 8.80
N GLN A 177 -17.89 -6.95 8.55
CA GLN A 177 -17.41 -6.48 7.24
C GLN A 177 -16.76 -7.59 6.40
N ARG A 178 -16.36 -8.71 7.03
CA ARG A 178 -15.58 -9.77 6.37
C ARG A 178 -16.27 -10.39 5.17
N GLN A 179 -17.59 -10.58 5.25
CA GLN A 179 -18.34 -11.19 4.16
C GLN A 179 -18.38 -10.28 2.91
N ALA A 180 -18.71 -9.00 3.09
CA ALA A 180 -18.71 -8.03 2.00
C ALA A 180 -17.30 -7.87 1.40
N PHE A 181 -16.28 -7.79 2.26
CA PHE A 181 -14.89 -7.73 1.81
C PHE A 181 -14.45 -8.99 1.05
N ALA A 182 -14.86 -10.18 1.46
CA ALA A 182 -14.56 -11.41 0.74
C ALA A 182 -15.13 -11.39 -0.70
N CYS A 183 -16.37 -10.93 -0.87
CA CYS A 183 -16.96 -10.74 -2.18
C CYS A 183 -16.17 -9.73 -3.05
N LEU A 184 -15.72 -8.62 -2.46
CA LEU A 184 -14.89 -7.64 -3.16
C LEU A 184 -13.52 -8.21 -3.56
N ALA A 185 -12.87 -8.96 -2.65
CA ALA A 185 -11.59 -9.59 -2.92
C ALA A 185 -11.71 -10.66 -4.03
N ASP A 186 -12.79 -11.44 -4.05
CA ASP A 186 -13.04 -12.42 -5.10
C ASP A 186 -13.30 -11.76 -6.45
N ALA A 187 -14.07 -10.67 -6.49
CA ALA A 187 -14.28 -9.88 -7.70
C ALA A 187 -12.97 -9.26 -8.22
N TRP A 188 -12.08 -8.83 -7.32
CA TRP A 188 -10.73 -8.35 -7.69
C TRP A 188 -9.88 -9.47 -8.32
N ARG A 189 -9.90 -10.68 -7.73
CA ARG A 189 -9.17 -11.85 -8.27
C ARG A 189 -9.68 -12.23 -9.65
N GLU A 190 -10.99 -12.27 -9.84
CA GLU A 190 -11.65 -12.55 -11.12
C GLU A 190 -11.18 -11.55 -12.19
N ARG A 191 -11.28 -10.26 -11.91
CA ARG A 191 -10.82 -9.19 -12.82
C ARG A 191 -9.36 -9.35 -13.22
N ASN A 192 -8.50 -9.67 -12.27
CA ASN A 192 -7.08 -9.86 -12.53
C ASN A 192 -6.81 -11.10 -13.38
N ARG A 193 -7.53 -12.20 -13.13
CA ARG A 193 -7.47 -13.42 -13.94
C ARG A 193 -7.90 -13.17 -15.38
N ASP A 194 -9.03 -12.51 -15.58
CA ASP A 194 -9.52 -12.14 -16.91
C ASP A 194 -8.50 -11.27 -17.68
N THR A 195 -7.90 -10.32 -16.98
CA THR A 195 -6.87 -9.44 -17.57
C THR A 195 -5.64 -10.25 -17.97
N PHE A 196 -5.20 -11.17 -17.13
CA PHE A 196 -4.07 -12.05 -17.43
C PHE A 196 -4.37 -12.96 -18.63
N GLU A 197 -5.55 -13.61 -18.65
CA GLU A 197 -5.96 -14.50 -19.75
C GLU A 197 -6.01 -13.77 -21.08
N ARG A 198 -6.62 -12.57 -21.14
CA ARG A 198 -6.63 -11.72 -22.33
C ARG A 198 -5.22 -11.35 -22.79
N SER A 199 -4.35 -11.00 -21.86
CA SER A 199 -2.96 -10.66 -22.16
C SER A 199 -2.19 -11.85 -22.72
N MET A 200 -2.39 -13.04 -22.15
CA MET A 200 -1.79 -14.28 -22.67
C MET A 200 -2.30 -14.64 -24.05
N GLN A 201 -3.59 -14.44 -24.34
CA GLN A 201 -4.17 -14.67 -25.68
C GLN A 201 -3.56 -13.72 -26.72
N VAL A 202 -3.35 -12.44 -26.39
CA VAL A 202 -2.69 -11.48 -27.27
C VAL A 202 -1.25 -11.90 -27.53
N LEU A 203 -0.52 -12.26 -26.49
CA LEU A 203 0.86 -12.72 -26.61
C LEU A 203 0.96 -13.98 -27.48
N ALA A 204 0.11 -14.98 -27.25
CA ALA A 204 0.10 -16.20 -28.03
C ALA A 204 -0.17 -15.96 -29.51
N LYS A 205 -1.12 -15.05 -29.83
CA LYS A 205 -1.38 -14.64 -31.24
C LYS A 205 -0.17 -13.99 -31.88
N GLN A 206 0.52 -13.07 -31.18
CA GLN A 206 1.71 -12.41 -31.70
C GLN A 206 2.88 -13.38 -31.90
N LEU A 207 3.09 -14.30 -30.98
CA LEU A 207 4.11 -15.35 -31.13
C LEU A 207 3.81 -16.27 -32.31
N ALA A 208 2.55 -16.62 -32.56
CA ALA A 208 2.17 -17.42 -33.72
C ALA A 208 2.45 -16.69 -35.05
N VAL A 209 2.18 -15.37 -35.13
CA VAL A 209 2.50 -14.55 -36.30
C VAL A 209 4.01 -14.52 -36.55
N VAL A 210 4.81 -14.23 -35.51
CA VAL A 210 6.28 -14.21 -35.64
C VAL A 210 6.84 -15.57 -36.06
N ALA A 211 6.31 -16.66 -35.52
CA ALA A 211 6.72 -18.01 -35.89
C ALA A 211 6.41 -18.34 -37.39
N ALA A 212 5.25 -17.87 -37.87
CA ALA A 212 4.88 -18.02 -39.29
C ALA A 212 5.81 -17.24 -40.22
N ASP A 213 6.15 -16.00 -39.88
CA ASP A 213 7.08 -15.17 -40.64
C ASP A 213 8.49 -15.80 -40.72
N GLY A 214 9.00 -16.34 -39.61
CA GLY A 214 10.28 -17.05 -39.56
C GLY A 214 10.32 -18.30 -40.47
N ALA A 215 9.22 -19.03 -40.57
CA ALA A 215 9.09 -20.17 -41.49
C ALA A 215 9.14 -19.74 -42.96
N THR A 216 8.55 -18.59 -43.31
CA THR A 216 8.54 -18.05 -44.68
C THR A 216 9.95 -17.66 -45.17
N VAL A 217 10.76 -17.01 -44.31
CA VAL A 217 12.14 -16.64 -44.63
C VAL A 217 13.02 -17.87 -44.82
N ALA A 218 12.88 -18.91 -44.01
CA ALA A 218 13.67 -20.14 -44.13
C ALA A 218 13.37 -20.87 -45.45
N ALA A 219 12.11 -20.88 -45.92
CA ALA A 219 11.72 -21.50 -47.22
C ALA A 219 12.31 -20.75 -48.43
N GLN A 220 12.40 -19.43 -48.41
CA GLN A 220 12.99 -18.62 -49.46
C GLN A 220 14.51 -18.78 -49.53
N GLY A 221 15.22 -18.94 -48.44
CA GLY A 221 16.66 -19.16 -48.38
C GLY A 221 17.11 -20.53 -48.93
N ALA A 222 16.25 -21.55 -48.88
CA ALA A 222 16.56 -22.89 -49.40
C ALA A 222 16.39 -23.04 -50.91
N ALA A 223 15.71 -22.09 -51.57
CA ALA A 223 15.48 -22.13 -53.03
C ALA A 223 16.51 -21.33 -53.85
N GLY A 224 17.54 -20.74 -53.20
CA GLY A 224 18.50 -19.83 -53.79
C GLY A 224 19.97 -20.34 -53.87
N THR A 225 20.21 -21.70 -53.81
CA THR A 225 21.55 -22.28 -54.02
C THR A 225 21.57 -23.27 -55.16
#